data_c9ec751bda240be417c4f0eae9f7f646
#
_entry.id   c9ec751bda240be417c4f0eae9f7f646
#
_cell.length_a   1.000
_cell.length_b   1.000
_cell.length_c   1.000
_cell.angle_alpha   90.00
_cell.angle_beta   90.00
_cell.angle_gamma   90.00
#
_symmetry.space_group_name_H-M   'P 1'
#
loop_
_entity.id
_entity.type
_entity.pdbx_description
1 polymer ?
#
loop_
_entity_poly.entity_id
_entity_poly.type
_entity_poly.pdbx_seq_one_letter_code
_entity_poly.pdbx_strand_id
1 'polypeptide(L)'
;MTNYMRRGVANTHGKFPSSEETEALIESAKAALGDLLACAPNEIAFGANATSNMFAVSRALSRSWNPGDEIVVSEMDHHSHIDTWILSARDRGIVVRHLPVDPKALTLDLSDLDAIVNAKTRLVAVGYASNAVGTINDVARISRRCREVGALLSVDAVHIAPHKAIDMDAIGADMLFCSVYKFFGGHIGIAAIRKNVFEALDTYRLHPAPSTAPGKLETGTQSHEAIASIVPAVDFIAGLGTGSTRRERLVSGFERIERHENALAGIIRQGLTDVPGLKLYQSEGPKTATVAFTLEGQQPGDVCRKLCDRYGIFAADGDYYAETLAHRVGVDRIGGWIRVGFAPYNTEEEAELLVRAVREIAAG
;
A
#
# COMPACT_ATOMS: atom_id res chain seq x y z
N MET A 1 -7.37 19.82 -7.41
CA MET A 1 -8.08 19.38 -8.63
C MET A 1 -8.97 20.49 -9.19
N THR A 2 -10.09 20.86 -8.59
CA THR A 2 -11.06 21.83 -9.13
C THR A 2 -10.44 23.14 -9.58
N ASN A 3 -9.55 23.74 -8.79
CA ASN A 3 -8.87 25.00 -9.14
C ASN A 3 -7.96 24.86 -10.36
N TYR A 4 -7.26 23.73 -10.50
CA TYR A 4 -6.43 23.45 -11.67
C TYR A 4 -7.29 23.30 -12.93
N MET A 5 -8.37 22.52 -12.86
CA MET A 5 -9.29 22.36 -13.98
C MET A 5 -9.98 23.67 -14.40
N ARG A 6 -10.34 24.53 -13.43
CA ARG A 6 -10.97 25.85 -13.72
C ARG A 6 -10.04 26.83 -14.42
N ARG A 7 -8.73 26.74 -14.20
CA ARG A 7 -7.73 27.61 -14.85
C ARG A 7 -7.37 27.15 -16.27
N GLY A 8 -7.82 25.98 -16.68
CA GLY A 8 -7.53 25.37 -17.98
C GLY A 8 -6.32 24.44 -17.91
N VAL A 9 -6.57 23.17 -18.26
CA VAL A 9 -5.55 22.12 -18.31
C VAL A 9 -4.80 22.19 -19.63
N ALA A 10 -3.48 22.11 -19.61
CA ALA A 10 -2.65 22.01 -20.79
C ALA A 10 -1.69 20.83 -20.70
N ASN A 11 -1.28 20.30 -21.85
CA ASN A 11 -0.23 19.29 -21.93
C ASN A 11 1.14 19.95 -21.65
N THR A 12 2.15 19.15 -21.33
CA THR A 12 3.53 19.57 -21.09
C THR A 12 4.26 19.92 -22.40
N HIS A 13 5.45 20.52 -22.26
CA HIS A 13 6.39 20.89 -23.34
C HIS A 13 5.97 22.04 -24.25
N GLY A 14 4.82 22.69 -24.00
CA GLY A 14 4.42 23.92 -24.66
C GLY A 14 5.18 25.13 -24.12
N LYS A 15 5.41 26.13 -24.98
CA LYS A 15 6.08 27.39 -24.59
C LYS A 15 5.03 28.47 -24.31
N PHE A 16 4.12 28.18 -23.40
CA PHE A 16 3.03 29.07 -22.97
C PHE A 16 2.63 28.78 -21.51
N PRO A 17 2.04 29.77 -20.81
CA PRO A 17 1.91 29.73 -19.35
C PRO A 17 1.22 28.50 -18.78
N SER A 18 0.13 28.04 -19.37
CA SER A 18 -0.60 26.87 -18.81
C SER A 18 0.16 25.55 -18.97
N SER A 19 1.03 25.41 -19.98
CA SER A 19 1.91 24.24 -20.13
C SER A 19 3.05 24.29 -19.08
N GLU A 20 3.66 25.46 -18.90
CA GLU A 20 4.70 25.66 -17.89
C GLU A 20 4.15 25.46 -16.47
N GLU A 21 2.89 25.88 -16.21
CA GLU A 21 2.20 25.62 -14.94
C GLU A 21 2.01 24.10 -14.70
N THR A 22 1.68 23.34 -15.75
CA THR A 22 1.54 21.89 -15.64
C THR A 22 2.89 21.20 -15.34
N GLU A 23 3.98 21.65 -15.97
CA GLU A 23 5.33 21.15 -15.67
C GLU A 23 5.73 21.43 -14.22
N ALA A 24 5.54 22.65 -13.75
CA ALA A 24 5.81 23.04 -12.37
C ALA A 24 4.96 22.24 -11.34
N LEU A 25 3.71 21.95 -11.70
CA LEU A 25 2.82 21.11 -10.90
C LEU A 25 3.38 19.68 -10.75
N ILE A 26 3.83 19.07 -11.84
CA ILE A 26 4.42 17.72 -11.85
C ILE A 26 5.69 17.67 -10.98
N GLU A 27 6.57 18.65 -11.14
CA GLU A 27 7.81 18.76 -10.35
C GLU A 27 7.50 18.93 -8.86
N SER A 28 6.56 19.80 -8.52
CA SER A 28 6.12 20.04 -7.14
C SER A 28 5.50 18.77 -6.51
N ALA A 29 4.73 18.01 -7.29
CA ALA A 29 4.14 16.75 -6.84
C ALA A 29 5.22 15.68 -6.57
N LYS A 30 6.21 15.55 -7.46
CA LYS A 30 7.34 14.62 -7.26
C LYS A 30 8.18 15.02 -6.03
N ALA A 31 8.41 16.32 -5.83
CA ALA A 31 9.11 16.80 -4.63
C ALA A 31 8.32 16.49 -3.34
N ALA A 32 7.00 16.70 -3.34
CA ALA A 32 6.16 16.38 -2.19
C ALA A 32 6.15 14.88 -1.86
N LEU A 33 6.10 14.03 -2.89
CA LEU A 33 6.19 12.57 -2.72
C LEU A 33 7.59 12.12 -2.28
N GLY A 34 8.64 12.79 -2.75
CA GLY A 34 10.00 12.56 -2.25
C GLY A 34 10.10 12.80 -0.75
N ASP A 35 9.51 13.91 -0.26
CA ASP A 35 9.42 14.18 1.18
C ASP A 35 8.56 13.14 1.92
N LEU A 36 7.46 12.67 1.32
CA LEU A 36 6.56 11.68 1.91
C LEU A 36 7.24 10.31 2.09
N LEU A 37 7.98 9.85 1.06
CA LEU A 37 8.54 8.51 0.97
C LEU A 37 10.02 8.42 1.37
N ALA A 38 10.68 9.55 1.62
CA ALA A 38 12.12 9.68 1.82
C ALA A 38 12.92 9.13 0.62
N CYS A 39 12.64 9.65 -0.58
CA CYS A 39 13.35 9.30 -1.81
C CYS A 39 13.55 10.54 -2.69
N ALA A 40 14.38 10.42 -3.72
CA ALA A 40 14.60 11.54 -4.63
C ALA A 40 13.41 11.74 -5.59
N PRO A 41 13.04 12.99 -5.95
CA PRO A 41 11.93 13.26 -6.87
C PRO A 41 12.06 12.55 -8.23
N ASN A 42 13.27 12.34 -8.72
CA ASN A 42 13.54 11.64 -9.98
C ASN A 42 13.48 10.09 -9.87
N GLU A 43 13.26 9.56 -8.69
CA GLU A 43 12.95 8.15 -8.44
C GLU A 43 11.44 7.86 -8.53
N ILE A 44 10.60 8.91 -8.70
CA ILE A 44 9.14 8.79 -8.69
C ILE A 44 8.57 8.82 -10.10
N ALA A 45 7.83 7.77 -10.44
CA ALA A 45 7.00 7.69 -11.65
C ALA A 45 5.51 7.60 -11.31
N PHE A 46 4.71 8.25 -12.15
CA PHE A 46 3.25 8.20 -12.10
C PHE A 46 2.68 7.11 -13.00
N GLY A 47 1.52 6.60 -12.64
CA GLY A 47 0.72 5.70 -13.46
C GLY A 47 -0.75 5.72 -13.04
N ALA A 48 -1.60 4.97 -13.72
CA ALA A 48 -3.05 5.00 -13.46
C ALA A 48 -3.39 4.58 -12.00
N ASN A 49 -2.69 3.59 -11.46
CA ASN A 49 -2.82 3.10 -10.08
C ASN A 49 -1.60 2.22 -9.74
N ALA A 50 -1.46 1.82 -8.47
CA ALA A 50 -0.36 0.97 -8.02
C ALA A 50 -0.30 -0.36 -8.80
N THR A 51 -1.42 -1.02 -9.03
CA THR A 51 -1.50 -2.28 -9.78
C THR A 51 -0.94 -2.15 -11.21
N SER A 52 -1.32 -1.09 -11.93
CA SER A 52 -0.80 -0.82 -13.28
C SER A 52 0.71 -0.58 -13.26
N ASN A 53 1.22 0.12 -12.25
CA ASN A 53 2.65 0.34 -12.07
C ASN A 53 3.39 -0.97 -11.77
N MET A 54 2.85 -1.82 -10.89
CA MET A 54 3.40 -3.15 -10.58
C MET A 54 3.47 -4.02 -11.83
N PHE A 55 2.42 -4.04 -12.67
CA PHE A 55 2.45 -4.75 -13.96
C PHE A 55 3.49 -4.17 -14.92
N ALA A 56 3.62 -2.86 -15.00
CA ALA A 56 4.61 -2.24 -15.89
C ALA A 56 6.04 -2.57 -15.46
N VAL A 57 6.31 -2.46 -14.15
CA VAL A 57 7.64 -2.74 -13.59
C VAL A 57 7.97 -4.22 -13.63
N SER A 58 7.04 -5.12 -13.29
CA SER A 58 7.28 -6.57 -13.30
C SER A 58 7.62 -7.09 -14.69
N ARG A 59 6.88 -6.63 -15.72
CA ARG A 59 7.18 -6.96 -17.11
C ARG A 59 8.53 -6.42 -17.58
N ALA A 60 8.89 -5.20 -17.16
CA ALA A 60 10.18 -4.60 -17.52
C ALA A 60 11.36 -5.32 -16.83
N LEU A 61 11.24 -5.59 -15.53
CA LEU A 61 12.29 -6.24 -14.75
C LEU A 61 12.49 -7.70 -15.16
N SER A 62 11.40 -8.45 -15.39
CA SER A 62 11.46 -9.86 -15.75
C SER A 62 12.19 -10.14 -17.08
N ARG A 63 12.39 -9.12 -17.92
CA ARG A 63 13.16 -9.26 -19.16
C ARG A 63 14.65 -9.59 -18.93
N SER A 64 15.16 -9.28 -17.74
CA SER A 64 16.54 -9.59 -17.33
C SER A 64 16.70 -10.95 -16.65
N TRP A 65 15.60 -11.66 -16.37
CA TRP A 65 15.65 -12.95 -15.68
C TRP A 65 15.97 -14.11 -16.60
N ASN A 66 16.66 -15.11 -16.06
CA ASN A 66 17.15 -16.27 -16.77
C ASN A 66 16.59 -17.57 -16.17
N PRO A 67 16.52 -18.68 -16.94
CA PRO A 67 16.15 -19.98 -16.40
C PRO A 67 17.01 -20.37 -15.20
N GLY A 68 16.36 -20.79 -14.11
CA GLY A 68 17.02 -21.13 -12.84
C GLY A 68 17.06 -19.99 -11.83
N ASP A 69 16.71 -18.76 -12.22
CA ASP A 69 16.43 -17.68 -11.28
C ASP A 69 15.15 -17.95 -10.48
N GLU A 70 15.02 -17.33 -9.33
CA GLU A 70 13.88 -17.46 -8.44
C GLU A 70 13.35 -16.08 -8.04
N ILE A 71 12.03 -15.98 -7.80
CA ILE A 71 11.43 -14.85 -7.08
C ILE A 71 10.72 -15.36 -5.84
N VAL A 72 10.57 -14.46 -4.87
CA VAL A 72 9.83 -14.75 -3.63
C VAL A 72 8.70 -13.75 -3.49
N VAL A 73 7.49 -14.25 -3.21
CA VAL A 73 6.30 -13.43 -2.92
C VAL A 73 5.74 -13.80 -1.54
N SER A 74 5.07 -12.88 -0.86
CA SER A 74 4.47 -13.16 0.44
C SER A 74 3.09 -13.81 0.30
N GLU A 75 2.67 -14.60 1.29
CA GLU A 75 1.32 -15.14 1.38
C GLU A 75 0.33 -14.20 2.08
N MET A 76 0.77 -13.01 2.49
CA MET A 76 -0.03 -12.05 3.25
C MET A 76 -0.54 -10.87 2.40
N ASP A 77 0.02 -10.69 1.21
CA ASP A 77 -0.15 -9.47 0.43
C ASP A 77 -1.47 -9.41 -0.35
N HIS A 78 -1.81 -8.20 -0.74
CA HIS A 78 -2.81 -7.96 -1.78
C HIS A 78 -2.35 -8.57 -3.12
N HIS A 79 -3.23 -9.26 -3.83
CA HIS A 79 -2.90 -9.99 -5.07
C HIS A 79 -2.35 -9.09 -6.19
N SER A 80 -2.57 -7.78 -6.19
CA SER A 80 -1.88 -6.89 -7.13
C SER A 80 -0.36 -6.94 -6.99
N HIS A 81 0.16 -7.23 -5.79
CA HIS A 81 1.59 -7.34 -5.53
C HIS A 81 2.11 -8.78 -5.59
N ILE A 82 1.23 -9.75 -5.64
CA ILE A 82 1.57 -11.18 -5.81
C ILE A 82 1.50 -11.56 -7.30
N ASP A 83 0.32 -11.42 -7.91
CA ASP A 83 0.05 -11.93 -9.26
C ASP A 83 0.87 -11.22 -10.33
N THR A 84 1.15 -9.93 -10.18
CA THR A 84 1.97 -9.20 -11.15
C THR A 84 3.37 -9.79 -11.29
N TRP A 85 3.95 -10.25 -10.20
CA TRP A 85 5.26 -10.90 -10.17
C TRP A 85 5.18 -12.37 -10.60
N ILE A 86 4.17 -13.14 -10.12
CA ILE A 86 3.96 -14.54 -10.51
C ILE A 86 3.74 -14.67 -12.02
N LEU A 87 2.88 -13.83 -12.59
CA LEU A 87 2.59 -13.85 -14.03
C LEU A 87 3.85 -13.56 -14.85
N SER A 88 4.62 -12.54 -14.46
CA SER A 88 5.89 -12.21 -15.13
C SER A 88 6.94 -13.30 -14.98
N ALA A 89 7.01 -13.97 -13.82
CA ALA A 89 7.89 -15.11 -13.58
C ALA A 89 7.49 -16.33 -14.44
N ARG A 90 6.18 -16.62 -14.51
CA ARG A 90 5.65 -17.70 -15.34
C ARG A 90 5.97 -17.51 -16.82
N ASP A 91 5.84 -16.29 -17.33
CA ASP A 91 6.14 -15.97 -18.73
C ASP A 91 7.63 -16.18 -19.08
N ARG A 92 8.50 -16.21 -18.08
CA ARG A 92 9.96 -16.43 -18.18
C ARG A 92 10.44 -17.80 -17.72
N GLY A 93 9.54 -18.65 -17.23
CA GLY A 93 9.91 -19.95 -16.67
C GLY A 93 10.73 -19.86 -15.36
N ILE A 94 10.50 -18.81 -14.58
CA ILE A 94 11.18 -18.54 -13.30
C ILE A 94 10.44 -19.22 -12.16
N VAL A 95 11.19 -19.75 -11.20
CA VAL A 95 10.62 -20.39 -10.01
C VAL A 95 10.07 -19.37 -9.04
N VAL A 96 8.83 -19.56 -8.60
CA VAL A 96 8.21 -18.76 -7.56
C VAL A 96 8.28 -19.48 -6.23
N ARG A 97 8.82 -18.82 -5.21
CA ARG A 97 8.79 -19.26 -3.82
C ARG A 97 7.88 -18.34 -3.01
N HIS A 98 7.44 -18.81 -1.86
CA HIS A 98 6.55 -18.07 -0.98
C HIS A 98 7.19 -17.84 0.39
N LEU A 99 7.02 -16.62 0.93
CA LEU A 99 7.18 -16.35 2.36
C LEU A 99 5.86 -16.74 3.02
N PRO A 100 5.86 -17.80 3.83
CA PRO A 100 4.62 -18.32 4.41
C PRO A 100 4.08 -17.39 5.48
N VAL A 101 2.77 -17.45 5.70
CA VAL A 101 2.10 -16.78 6.81
C VAL A 101 1.83 -17.81 7.92
N ASP A 102 2.06 -17.42 9.17
CA ASP A 102 1.48 -18.13 10.33
C ASP A 102 0.02 -17.69 10.48
N PRO A 103 -0.95 -18.58 10.21
CA PRO A 103 -2.37 -18.22 10.23
C PRO A 103 -2.92 -17.99 11.65
N LYS A 104 -2.19 -18.35 12.69
CA LYS A 104 -2.58 -18.10 14.09
C LYS A 104 -2.02 -16.77 14.57
N ALA A 105 -0.74 -16.54 14.32
CA ALA A 105 -0.06 -15.29 14.69
C ALA A 105 -0.43 -14.14 13.75
N LEU A 106 -0.93 -14.43 12.54
CA LEU A 106 -1.23 -13.46 11.48
C LEU A 106 0.00 -12.61 11.14
N THR A 107 1.17 -13.24 11.06
CA THR A 107 2.46 -12.65 10.69
C THR A 107 3.13 -13.50 9.64
N LEU A 108 4.06 -12.94 8.88
CA LEU A 108 4.94 -13.75 8.04
C LEU A 108 5.85 -14.60 8.92
N ASP A 109 5.97 -15.88 8.59
CA ASP A 109 6.96 -16.76 9.20
C ASP A 109 8.31 -16.55 8.50
N LEU A 110 9.22 -15.92 9.20
CA LEU A 110 10.57 -15.64 8.73
C LEU A 110 11.63 -16.59 9.31
N SER A 111 11.23 -17.72 9.91
CA SER A 111 12.16 -18.68 10.51
C SER A 111 13.11 -19.27 9.47
N ASP A 112 12.61 -19.57 8.28
CA ASP A 112 13.36 -20.15 7.16
C ASP A 112 13.74 -19.12 6.09
N LEU A 113 13.79 -17.82 6.45
CA LEU A 113 14.06 -16.73 5.50
C LEU A 113 15.34 -16.99 4.67
N ASP A 114 16.39 -17.48 5.30
CA ASP A 114 17.68 -17.71 4.64
C ASP A 114 17.65 -18.86 3.62
N ALA A 115 16.77 -19.84 3.82
CA ALA A 115 16.56 -20.92 2.87
C ALA A 115 15.63 -20.51 1.71
N ILE A 116 14.63 -19.67 2.00
CA ILE A 116 13.65 -19.19 1.01
C ILE A 116 14.31 -18.16 0.10
N VAL A 117 14.99 -17.16 0.68
CA VAL A 117 15.70 -16.08 -0.03
C VAL A 117 17.18 -16.46 -0.14
N ASN A 118 17.62 -16.91 -1.31
CA ASN A 118 18.93 -17.51 -1.54
C ASN A 118 19.65 -16.88 -2.76
N ALA A 119 20.82 -17.36 -3.11
CA ALA A 119 21.65 -16.82 -4.20
C ALA A 119 21.00 -16.86 -5.61
N LYS A 120 19.92 -17.61 -5.81
CA LYS A 120 19.14 -17.62 -7.05
C LYS A 120 18.02 -16.59 -7.04
N THR A 121 17.69 -16.02 -5.89
CA THR A 121 16.61 -15.04 -5.74
C THR A 121 16.99 -13.74 -6.44
N ARG A 122 16.15 -13.25 -7.35
CA ARG A 122 16.28 -11.98 -8.05
C ARG A 122 15.41 -10.89 -7.47
N LEU A 123 14.28 -11.28 -6.90
CA LEU A 123 13.31 -10.36 -6.32
C LEU A 123 12.62 -11.00 -5.12
N VAL A 124 12.40 -10.19 -4.10
CA VAL A 124 11.43 -10.45 -3.03
C VAL A 124 10.35 -9.39 -3.10
N ALA A 125 9.08 -9.81 -3.15
CA ALA A 125 7.92 -8.93 -3.12
C ALA A 125 7.16 -9.13 -1.80
N VAL A 126 6.99 -8.06 -1.02
CA VAL A 126 6.33 -8.08 0.29
C VAL A 126 5.55 -6.80 0.55
N GLY A 127 4.33 -6.91 1.07
CA GLY A 127 3.56 -5.78 1.58
C GLY A 127 4.17 -5.23 2.87
N TYR A 128 4.22 -3.91 3.01
CA TYR A 128 4.68 -3.31 4.27
C TYR A 128 3.69 -3.55 5.40
N ALA A 129 2.38 -3.50 5.08
CA ALA A 129 1.33 -3.88 6.01
C ALA A 129 0.20 -4.63 5.31
N SER A 130 -0.38 -5.63 5.99
CA SER A 130 -1.53 -6.37 5.50
C SER A 130 -2.77 -5.48 5.41
N ASN A 131 -3.36 -5.38 4.24
CA ASN A 131 -4.60 -4.64 4.03
C ASN A 131 -5.84 -5.37 4.61
N ALA A 132 -5.73 -6.64 4.94
CA ALA A 132 -6.81 -7.43 5.53
C ALA A 132 -6.83 -7.36 7.06
N VAL A 133 -5.70 -7.58 7.73
CA VAL A 133 -5.61 -7.72 9.19
C VAL A 133 -4.72 -6.66 9.87
N GLY A 134 -4.09 -5.78 9.09
CA GLY A 134 -3.32 -4.64 9.59
C GLY A 134 -1.90 -4.97 10.07
N THR A 135 -1.46 -6.22 10.08
CA THR A 135 -0.10 -6.59 10.50
C THR A 135 0.95 -5.82 9.73
N ILE A 136 1.90 -5.19 10.42
CA ILE A 136 3.07 -4.52 9.83
C ILE A 136 4.22 -5.53 9.79
N ASN A 137 4.73 -5.81 8.58
CA ASN A 137 5.80 -6.77 8.35
C ASN A 137 7.19 -6.20 8.64
N ASP A 138 8.12 -7.04 9.11
CA ASP A 138 9.54 -6.68 9.29
C ASP A 138 10.28 -6.63 7.94
N VAL A 139 9.92 -5.62 7.15
CA VAL A 139 10.51 -5.38 5.82
C VAL A 139 12.01 -5.15 5.91
N ALA A 140 12.49 -4.52 6.99
CA ALA A 140 13.91 -4.26 7.19
C ALA A 140 14.74 -5.56 7.36
N ARG A 141 14.19 -6.57 8.04
CA ARG A 141 14.82 -7.90 8.14
C ARG A 141 14.90 -8.57 6.77
N ILE A 142 13.81 -8.54 5.99
CA ILE A 142 13.76 -9.10 4.63
C ILE A 142 14.77 -8.35 3.73
N SER A 143 14.82 -7.03 3.83
CA SER A 143 15.76 -6.20 3.08
C SER A 143 17.23 -6.56 3.35
N ARG A 144 17.59 -6.79 4.61
CA ARG A 144 18.97 -7.24 4.95
C ARG A 144 19.31 -8.53 4.22
N ARG A 145 18.39 -9.49 4.23
CA ARG A 145 18.59 -10.76 3.53
C ARG A 145 18.65 -10.59 2.01
N CYS A 146 17.83 -9.75 1.43
CA CYS A 146 17.89 -9.42 0.00
C CYS A 146 19.29 -8.89 -0.39
N ARG A 147 19.82 -7.94 0.39
CA ARG A 147 21.18 -7.39 0.13
C ARG A 147 22.30 -8.43 0.22
N GLU A 148 22.23 -9.37 1.17
CA GLU A 148 23.20 -10.43 1.33
C GLU A 148 23.31 -11.34 0.10
N VAL A 149 22.19 -11.58 -0.58
CA VAL A 149 22.12 -12.47 -1.76
C VAL A 149 22.07 -11.72 -3.09
N GLY A 150 22.04 -10.38 -3.07
CA GLY A 150 21.95 -9.55 -4.26
C GLY A 150 20.56 -9.52 -4.92
N ALA A 151 19.51 -9.84 -4.17
CA ALA A 151 18.12 -9.75 -4.63
C ALA A 151 17.56 -8.34 -4.45
N LEU A 152 16.65 -7.92 -5.35
CA LEU A 152 15.91 -6.67 -5.21
C LEU A 152 14.72 -6.86 -4.26
N LEU A 153 14.34 -5.78 -3.56
CA LEU A 153 13.18 -5.74 -2.69
C LEU A 153 12.09 -4.82 -3.25
N SER A 154 10.94 -5.40 -3.57
CA SER A 154 9.70 -4.70 -3.94
C SER A 154 8.76 -4.63 -2.75
N VAL A 155 8.28 -3.43 -2.42
CA VAL A 155 7.40 -3.19 -1.27
C VAL A 155 6.07 -2.61 -1.73
N ASP A 156 4.97 -3.27 -1.37
CA ASP A 156 3.64 -2.66 -1.46
C ASP A 156 3.38 -1.82 -0.20
N ALA A 157 3.35 -0.51 -0.38
CA ALA A 157 3.07 0.45 0.68
C ALA A 157 1.67 1.06 0.59
N VAL A 158 0.79 0.52 -0.26
CA VAL A 158 -0.56 1.08 -0.48
C VAL A 158 -1.36 1.17 0.81
N HIS A 159 -1.30 0.13 1.65
CA HIS A 159 -2.06 0.11 2.90
C HIS A 159 -1.41 0.95 4.01
N ILE A 160 -0.10 0.95 4.13
CA ILE A 160 0.60 1.67 5.20
C ILE A 160 0.67 3.18 4.97
N ALA A 161 0.62 3.63 3.71
CA ALA A 161 0.85 5.03 3.33
C ALA A 161 0.00 6.09 4.05
N PRO A 162 -1.30 5.87 4.40
CA PRO A 162 -2.07 6.83 5.18
C PRO A 162 -1.80 6.77 6.68
N HIS A 163 -1.19 5.72 7.20
CA HIS A 163 -1.14 5.41 8.63
C HIS A 163 0.19 5.69 9.31
N LYS A 164 1.30 5.63 8.56
CA LYS A 164 2.64 5.70 9.12
C LYS A 164 3.64 6.37 8.18
N ALA A 165 4.59 7.09 8.75
CA ALA A 165 5.71 7.64 7.99
C ALA A 165 6.51 6.50 7.32
N ILE A 166 6.71 6.65 6.02
CA ILE A 166 7.55 5.75 5.22
C ILE A 166 8.92 6.38 5.07
N ASP A 167 9.95 5.57 5.26
CA ASP A 167 11.33 5.92 4.94
C ASP A 167 11.91 4.81 4.07
N MET A 168 11.97 5.08 2.78
CA MET A 168 12.39 4.09 1.78
C MET A 168 13.85 3.67 1.97
N ASP A 169 14.70 4.56 2.51
CA ASP A 169 16.09 4.24 2.85
C ASP A 169 16.17 3.32 4.07
N ALA A 170 15.45 3.67 5.13
CA ALA A 170 15.47 2.91 6.38
C ALA A 170 14.94 1.47 6.22
N ILE A 171 13.86 1.29 5.43
CA ILE A 171 13.35 -0.06 5.12
C ILE A 171 14.17 -0.78 4.05
N GLY A 172 15.02 -0.05 3.33
CA GLY A 172 15.91 -0.59 2.30
C GLY A 172 15.18 -1.17 1.09
N ALA A 173 14.05 -0.55 0.69
CA ALA A 173 13.31 -0.95 -0.49
C ALA A 173 14.01 -0.45 -1.77
N ASP A 174 14.10 -1.31 -2.78
CA ASP A 174 14.56 -0.95 -4.12
C ASP A 174 13.42 -0.36 -4.96
N MET A 175 12.21 -0.86 -4.73
CA MET A 175 10.97 -0.41 -5.37
C MET A 175 9.86 -0.34 -4.32
N LEU A 176 9.06 0.71 -4.37
CA LEU A 176 7.92 0.93 -3.49
C LEU A 176 6.73 1.43 -4.29
N PHE A 177 5.57 0.84 -4.03
CA PHE A 177 4.32 1.19 -4.71
C PHE A 177 3.28 1.71 -3.73
N CYS A 178 2.59 2.79 -4.12
CA CYS A 178 1.44 3.31 -3.39
C CYS A 178 0.43 3.96 -4.34
N SER A 179 -0.73 4.33 -3.81
CA SER A 179 -1.79 5.03 -4.55
C SER A 179 -2.26 6.24 -3.76
N VAL A 180 -2.29 7.39 -4.41
CA VAL A 180 -2.54 8.69 -3.75
C VAL A 180 -3.92 8.77 -3.12
N TYR A 181 -4.94 8.11 -3.71
CA TYR A 181 -6.29 8.08 -3.13
C TYR A 181 -6.37 7.39 -1.75
N LYS A 182 -5.37 6.57 -1.39
CA LYS A 182 -5.29 5.95 -0.05
C LYS A 182 -4.84 6.94 1.02
N PHE A 183 -4.11 8.00 0.64
CA PHE A 183 -3.69 9.06 1.53
C PHE A 183 -4.23 10.43 1.09
N PHE A 184 -5.57 10.48 0.93
CA PHE A 184 -6.43 11.68 0.81
C PHE A 184 -6.38 12.42 -0.53
N GLY A 185 -5.72 11.90 -1.58
CA GLY A 185 -5.66 12.53 -2.89
C GLY A 185 -6.52 11.85 -3.97
N GLY A 186 -6.22 12.14 -5.23
CA GLY A 186 -6.92 11.59 -6.40
C GLY A 186 -6.45 10.17 -6.77
N HIS A 187 -7.16 9.56 -7.72
CA HIS A 187 -6.82 8.23 -8.24
C HIS A 187 -5.62 8.32 -9.17
N ILE A 188 -4.44 8.08 -8.63
CA ILE A 188 -3.17 7.99 -9.35
C ILE A 188 -2.22 7.04 -8.58
N GLY A 189 -1.47 6.23 -9.31
CA GLY A 189 -0.47 5.31 -8.78
C GLY A 189 0.91 5.94 -8.76
N ILE A 190 1.67 5.57 -7.74
CA ILE A 190 3.07 5.96 -7.55
C ILE A 190 3.94 4.72 -7.58
N ALA A 191 5.02 4.77 -8.36
CA ALA A 191 6.16 3.86 -8.27
C ALA A 191 7.38 4.68 -7.87
N ALA A 192 7.90 4.47 -6.67
CA ALA A 192 9.19 4.99 -6.24
C ALA A 192 10.23 3.89 -6.44
N ILE A 193 11.23 4.13 -7.28
CA ILE A 193 12.21 3.12 -7.71
C ILE A 193 13.60 3.71 -7.59
N ARG A 194 14.51 3.04 -6.89
CA ARG A 194 15.88 3.49 -6.75
C ARG A 194 16.53 3.74 -8.11
N LYS A 195 17.25 4.83 -8.22
CA LYS A 195 17.78 5.33 -9.50
C LYS A 195 18.51 4.26 -10.29
N ASN A 196 19.42 3.50 -9.67
CA ASN A 196 20.19 2.43 -10.30
C ASN A 196 19.29 1.31 -10.84
N VAL A 197 18.26 0.91 -10.10
CA VAL A 197 17.26 -0.08 -10.54
C VAL A 197 16.43 0.48 -11.68
N PHE A 198 15.97 1.73 -11.54
CA PHE A 198 15.15 2.39 -12.55
C PHE A 198 15.87 2.52 -13.89
N GLU A 199 17.13 2.93 -13.88
CA GLU A 199 17.96 3.05 -15.07
C GLU A 199 18.15 1.70 -15.78
N ALA A 200 18.24 0.60 -15.02
CA ALA A 200 18.40 -0.75 -15.54
C ALA A 200 17.10 -1.37 -16.12
N LEU A 201 15.91 -0.83 -15.79
CA LEU A 201 14.65 -1.36 -16.30
C LEU A 201 14.57 -1.25 -17.84
N ASP A 202 14.30 -2.36 -18.52
CA ASP A 202 13.98 -2.40 -19.96
C ASP A 202 12.47 -2.24 -20.17
N THR A 203 12.00 -0.98 -20.10
CA THR A 203 10.57 -0.64 -20.12
C THR A 203 9.96 -0.76 -21.51
N TYR A 204 8.67 -1.13 -21.56
CA TYR A 204 7.85 -1.02 -22.77
C TYR A 204 7.46 0.45 -22.99
N ARG A 205 8.12 1.12 -23.90
CA ARG A 205 7.90 2.53 -24.21
C ARG A 205 7.77 2.77 -25.70
N LEU A 206 7.09 3.84 -26.08
CA LEU A 206 7.05 4.31 -27.48
C LEU A 206 8.43 4.83 -27.87
N HIS A 207 8.81 4.69 -29.14
CA HIS A 207 10.12 5.14 -29.65
C HIS A 207 10.41 6.61 -29.34
N PRO A 208 9.47 7.57 -29.50
CA PRO A 208 9.72 8.98 -29.19
C PRO A 208 9.62 9.34 -27.70
N ALA A 209 9.18 8.41 -26.83
CA ALA A 209 9.06 8.65 -25.40
C ALA A 209 10.44 8.72 -24.71
N PRO A 210 10.57 9.42 -23.56
CA PRO A 210 11.82 9.50 -22.82
C PRO A 210 12.43 8.13 -22.56
N SER A 211 13.76 8.01 -22.72
CA SER A 211 14.51 6.78 -22.43
C SER A 211 15.11 6.77 -21.00
N THR A 212 14.99 7.88 -20.29
CA THR A 212 15.53 8.05 -18.94
C THR A 212 14.44 8.02 -17.87
N ALA A 213 14.80 7.66 -16.64
CA ALA A 213 13.92 7.75 -15.47
C ALA A 213 13.55 9.22 -15.17
N PRO A 214 12.33 9.49 -14.69
CA PRO A 214 11.22 8.56 -14.52
C PRO A 214 10.36 8.39 -15.78
N GLY A 215 10.52 9.23 -16.80
CA GLY A 215 9.68 9.30 -18.01
C GLY A 215 9.63 8.01 -18.82
N LYS A 216 10.66 7.16 -18.73
CA LYS A 216 10.66 5.86 -19.43
C LYS A 216 9.58 4.87 -18.94
N LEU A 217 8.99 5.09 -17.75
CA LEU A 217 7.90 4.28 -17.20
C LEU A 217 6.54 4.99 -17.33
N GLU A 218 6.52 6.30 -17.43
CA GLU A 218 5.31 7.12 -17.52
C GLU A 218 4.72 7.04 -18.93
N THR A 219 3.80 6.10 -19.15
CA THR A 219 3.23 5.80 -20.46
C THR A 219 2.07 6.73 -20.80
N GLY A 220 2.22 7.53 -21.88
CA GLY A 220 1.21 8.47 -22.35
C GLY A 220 1.07 9.71 -21.46
N THR A 221 0.12 10.59 -21.80
CA THR A 221 -0.18 11.79 -21.01
C THR A 221 -0.76 11.40 -19.67
N GLN A 222 -0.18 11.92 -18.60
CA GLN A 222 -0.62 11.62 -17.24
C GLN A 222 -1.90 12.39 -16.89
N SER A 223 -2.63 11.94 -15.85
CA SER A 223 -3.78 12.66 -15.29
C SER A 223 -3.29 13.86 -14.47
N HIS A 224 -3.11 15.01 -15.14
CA HIS A 224 -2.60 16.22 -14.51
C HIS A 224 -3.54 16.72 -13.40
N GLU A 225 -4.86 16.54 -13.55
CA GLU A 225 -5.85 16.87 -12.54
C GLU A 225 -5.70 16.00 -11.28
N ALA A 226 -5.35 14.71 -11.43
CA ALA A 226 -5.07 13.84 -10.29
C ALA A 226 -3.72 14.21 -9.63
N ILE A 227 -2.68 14.53 -10.44
CA ILE A 227 -1.40 15.02 -9.94
C ILE A 227 -1.58 16.29 -9.12
N ALA A 228 -2.49 17.20 -9.54
CA ALA A 228 -2.81 18.44 -8.81
C ALA A 228 -3.37 18.20 -7.38
N SER A 229 -3.76 16.98 -7.04
CA SER A 229 -4.21 16.63 -5.70
C SER A 229 -3.08 16.20 -4.76
N ILE A 230 -1.88 15.92 -5.27
CA ILE A 230 -0.80 15.29 -4.50
C ILE A 230 -0.26 16.27 -3.45
N VAL A 231 0.14 17.46 -3.86
CA VAL A 231 0.71 18.46 -2.94
C VAL A 231 -0.28 18.76 -1.81
N PRO A 232 -1.57 19.07 -2.07
CA PRO A 232 -2.54 19.29 -1.00
C PRO A 232 -2.74 18.09 -0.07
N ALA A 233 -2.69 16.86 -0.58
CA ALA A 233 -2.81 15.64 0.24
C ALA A 233 -1.60 15.47 1.17
N VAL A 234 -0.39 15.67 0.65
CA VAL A 234 0.84 15.63 1.44
C VAL A 234 0.89 16.77 2.46
N ASP A 235 0.47 17.98 2.07
CA ASP A 235 0.45 19.15 2.95
C ASP A 235 -0.63 19.01 4.05
N PHE A 236 -1.74 18.30 3.79
CA PHE A 236 -2.72 17.96 4.83
C PHE A 236 -2.06 17.16 5.96
N ILE A 237 -1.31 16.10 5.62
CA ILE A 237 -0.59 15.29 6.61
C ILE A 237 0.49 16.12 7.31
N ALA A 238 1.29 16.89 6.56
CA ALA A 238 2.30 17.76 7.11
C ALA A 238 1.72 18.86 8.04
N GLY A 239 0.49 19.30 7.75
CA GLY A 239 -0.25 20.28 8.56
C GLY A 239 -0.69 19.73 9.93
N LEU A 240 -0.75 18.42 10.12
CA LEU A 240 -1.00 17.78 11.41
C LEU A 240 0.24 17.72 12.30
N GLY A 241 1.44 17.93 11.73
CA GLY A 241 2.71 17.83 12.42
C GLY A 241 3.42 19.17 12.63
N THR A 242 4.59 19.08 13.23
CA THR A 242 5.49 20.19 13.51
C THR A 242 6.90 19.91 12.98
N GLY A 243 7.65 20.94 12.64
CA GLY A 243 9.00 20.82 12.11
C GLY A 243 9.36 21.99 11.18
N SER A 244 10.63 22.13 10.86
CA SER A 244 11.18 23.18 10.00
C SER A 244 11.07 22.82 8.51
N THR A 245 11.16 21.54 8.18
CA THR A 245 11.04 21.01 6.82
C THR A 245 9.71 20.29 6.61
N ARG A 246 9.29 20.07 5.34
CA ARG A 246 8.10 19.26 5.06
C ARG A 246 8.29 17.83 5.58
N ARG A 247 9.47 17.24 5.40
CA ARG A 247 9.75 15.88 5.91
C ARG A 247 9.58 15.77 7.41
N GLU A 248 10.12 16.68 8.20
CA GLU A 248 9.95 16.70 9.66
C GLU A 248 8.48 16.81 10.06
N ARG A 249 7.73 17.70 9.39
CA ARG A 249 6.28 17.83 9.64
C ARG A 249 5.52 16.58 9.25
N LEU A 250 5.89 15.90 8.18
CA LEU A 250 5.28 14.62 7.79
C LEU A 250 5.54 13.53 8.85
N VAL A 251 6.77 13.38 9.31
CA VAL A 251 7.10 12.38 10.34
C VAL A 251 6.29 12.63 11.62
N SER A 252 6.30 13.86 12.15
CA SER A 252 5.54 14.19 13.36
C SER A 252 4.02 14.17 13.13
N GLY A 253 3.55 14.49 11.91
CA GLY A 253 2.15 14.35 11.50
C GLY A 253 1.68 12.89 11.54
N PHE A 254 2.47 11.99 10.98
CA PHE A 254 2.18 10.55 11.04
C PHE A 254 2.23 9.99 12.46
N GLU A 255 3.15 10.43 13.31
CA GLU A 255 3.14 10.04 14.74
C GLU A 255 1.84 10.44 15.44
N ARG A 256 1.28 11.60 15.07
CA ARG A 256 -0.02 12.04 15.58
C ARG A 256 -1.17 11.21 15.04
N ILE A 257 -1.17 10.92 13.71
CA ILE A 257 -2.16 10.06 13.06
C ILE A 257 -2.12 8.67 13.70
N GLU A 258 -0.95 8.03 13.76
CA GLU A 258 -0.77 6.70 14.33
C GLU A 258 -1.28 6.61 15.77
N ARG A 259 -0.97 7.61 16.60
CA ARG A 259 -1.45 7.67 17.98
C ARG A 259 -2.97 7.76 18.08
N HIS A 260 -3.57 8.65 17.28
CA HIS A 260 -5.02 8.86 17.24
C HIS A 260 -5.75 7.62 16.73
N GLU A 261 -5.38 7.12 15.57
CA GLU A 261 -6.02 5.95 14.96
C GLU A 261 -5.85 4.69 15.83
N ASN A 262 -4.70 4.49 16.47
CA ASN A 262 -4.50 3.37 17.41
C ASN A 262 -5.37 3.49 18.66
N ALA A 263 -5.63 4.70 19.16
CA ALA A 263 -6.57 4.90 20.26
C ALA A 263 -7.99 4.48 19.87
N LEU A 264 -8.46 4.91 18.70
CA LEU A 264 -9.78 4.52 18.17
C LEU A 264 -9.90 2.99 17.95
N ALA A 265 -8.88 2.40 17.33
CA ALA A 265 -8.82 0.95 17.12
C ALA A 265 -8.76 0.19 18.46
N GLY A 266 -8.12 0.78 19.48
CA GLY A 266 -8.09 0.25 20.84
C GLY A 266 -9.48 0.16 21.47
N ILE A 267 -10.29 1.21 21.34
CA ILE A 267 -11.70 1.22 21.82
C ILE A 267 -12.47 0.05 21.20
N ILE A 268 -12.34 -0.14 19.87
CA ILE A 268 -13.06 -1.23 19.19
C ILE A 268 -12.53 -2.60 19.61
N ARG A 269 -11.23 -2.82 19.59
CA ARG A 269 -10.64 -4.12 19.95
C ARG A 269 -11.04 -4.53 21.36
N GLN A 270 -10.94 -3.59 22.31
CA GLN A 270 -11.35 -3.83 23.69
C GLN A 270 -12.86 -4.03 23.81
N GLY A 271 -13.64 -3.18 23.15
CA GLY A 271 -15.10 -3.25 23.19
C GLY A 271 -15.70 -4.49 22.50
N LEU A 272 -14.95 -5.17 21.63
CA LEU A 272 -15.40 -6.38 20.94
C LEU A 272 -14.84 -7.68 21.53
N THR A 273 -13.94 -7.63 22.48
CA THR A 273 -13.27 -8.83 23.05
C THR A 273 -14.27 -9.81 23.67
N ASP A 274 -15.31 -9.33 24.38
CA ASP A 274 -16.25 -10.15 25.12
C ASP A 274 -17.56 -10.39 24.36
N VAL A 275 -17.63 -10.08 23.05
CA VAL A 275 -18.83 -10.31 22.25
C VAL A 275 -18.94 -11.80 21.91
N PRO A 276 -20.03 -12.48 22.32
CA PRO A 276 -20.22 -13.91 22.02
C PRO A 276 -20.19 -14.19 20.52
N GLY A 277 -19.46 -15.23 20.11
CA GLY A 277 -19.33 -15.61 18.71
C GLY A 277 -18.49 -14.67 17.83
N LEU A 278 -17.91 -13.59 18.39
CA LEU A 278 -17.02 -12.71 17.66
C LEU A 278 -15.58 -13.22 17.75
N LYS A 279 -14.91 -13.25 16.60
CA LYS A 279 -13.48 -13.54 16.52
C LYS A 279 -12.76 -12.35 15.90
N LEU A 280 -11.80 -11.77 16.64
CA LEU A 280 -10.88 -10.75 16.15
C LEU A 280 -9.69 -11.40 15.44
N TYR A 281 -9.26 -10.80 14.34
CA TYR A 281 -8.07 -11.20 13.57
C TYR A 281 -7.02 -10.11 13.64
N GLN A 282 -6.02 -10.30 14.48
CA GLN A 282 -4.94 -9.33 14.71
C GLN A 282 -3.67 -10.03 15.19
N SER A 283 -2.51 -9.53 14.78
CA SER A 283 -1.22 -9.97 15.32
C SER A 283 -0.97 -9.36 16.71
N GLU A 284 -0.11 -9.99 17.50
CA GLU A 284 0.39 -9.40 18.76
C GLU A 284 1.41 -8.27 18.50
N GLY A 285 2.10 -8.31 17.34
CA GLY A 285 3.11 -7.35 16.96
C GLY A 285 2.56 -6.00 16.45
N PRO A 286 3.44 -5.19 15.81
CA PRO A 286 3.07 -3.91 15.22
C PRO A 286 1.95 -4.08 14.18
N LYS A 287 0.98 -3.18 14.22
CA LYS A 287 -0.18 -3.21 13.33
C LYS A 287 -0.75 -1.81 13.09
N THR A 288 -1.41 -1.64 11.95
CA THR A 288 -2.20 -0.44 11.65
C THR A 288 -3.49 -0.43 12.47
N ALA A 289 -4.24 0.65 12.42
CA ALA A 289 -5.54 0.79 13.05
C ALA A 289 -6.66 -0.02 12.38
N THR A 290 -6.31 -0.94 11.48
CA THR A 290 -7.25 -1.88 10.86
C THR A 290 -7.76 -2.88 11.89
N VAL A 291 -9.07 -3.07 11.95
CA VAL A 291 -9.72 -4.09 12.79
C VAL A 291 -10.52 -5.01 11.90
N ALA A 292 -10.14 -6.29 11.89
CA ALA A 292 -10.81 -7.36 11.15
C ALA A 292 -11.45 -8.35 12.11
N PHE A 293 -12.68 -8.75 11.85
CA PHE A 293 -13.41 -9.69 12.69
C PHE A 293 -14.45 -10.50 11.90
N THR A 294 -14.96 -11.56 12.52
CA THR A 294 -16.11 -12.34 12.05
C THR A 294 -17.09 -12.54 13.18
N LEU A 295 -18.37 -12.80 12.85
CA LEU A 295 -19.43 -13.19 13.77
C LEU A 295 -19.91 -14.58 13.43
N GLU A 296 -19.88 -15.51 14.38
CA GLU A 296 -20.32 -16.88 14.19
C GLU A 296 -21.79 -16.93 13.73
N GLY A 297 -22.09 -17.75 12.72
CA GLY A 297 -23.43 -17.90 12.18
C GLY A 297 -23.94 -16.73 11.34
N GLN A 298 -23.16 -15.67 11.13
CA GLN A 298 -23.54 -14.53 10.30
C GLN A 298 -22.57 -14.35 9.12
N GLN A 299 -23.14 -14.05 7.94
CA GLN A 299 -22.34 -13.69 6.78
C GLN A 299 -21.79 -12.27 6.93
N PRO A 300 -20.50 -12.01 6.64
CA PRO A 300 -19.89 -10.70 6.74
C PRO A 300 -20.65 -9.59 6.02
N GLY A 301 -21.12 -9.86 4.77
CA GLY A 301 -21.91 -8.90 4.01
C GLY A 301 -23.24 -8.53 4.65
N ASP A 302 -23.90 -9.48 5.32
CA ASP A 302 -25.17 -9.21 6.01
C ASP A 302 -24.94 -8.34 7.26
N VAL A 303 -23.84 -8.55 7.98
CA VAL A 303 -23.46 -7.71 9.11
C VAL A 303 -23.14 -6.29 8.65
N CYS A 304 -22.36 -6.14 7.57
CA CYS A 304 -22.03 -4.83 6.97
C CYS A 304 -23.33 -4.10 6.54
N ARG A 305 -24.30 -4.80 5.96
CA ARG A 305 -25.59 -4.23 5.59
C ARG A 305 -26.38 -3.76 6.83
N LYS A 306 -26.45 -4.57 7.90
CA LYS A 306 -27.09 -4.17 9.16
C LYS A 306 -26.42 -2.95 9.78
N LEU A 307 -25.07 -2.88 9.75
CA LEU A 307 -24.31 -1.72 10.22
C LEU A 307 -24.69 -0.46 9.44
N CYS A 308 -24.77 -0.56 8.11
CA CYS A 308 -25.18 0.54 7.26
C CYS A 308 -26.63 0.97 7.51
N ASP A 309 -27.59 0.04 7.42
CA ASP A 309 -29.02 0.35 7.40
C ASP A 309 -29.56 0.82 8.75
N ARG A 310 -29.02 0.27 9.87
CA ARG A 310 -29.52 0.60 11.21
C ARG A 310 -28.75 1.70 11.92
N TYR A 311 -27.43 1.83 11.61
CA TYR A 311 -26.53 2.70 12.38
C TYR A 311 -25.79 3.73 11.53
N GLY A 312 -25.90 3.68 10.18
CA GLY A 312 -25.18 4.57 9.29
C GLY A 312 -23.67 4.32 9.26
N ILE A 313 -23.22 3.11 9.66
CA ILE A 313 -21.80 2.74 9.71
C ILE A 313 -21.42 2.01 8.43
N PHE A 314 -20.40 2.53 7.72
CA PHE A 314 -19.90 1.96 6.47
C PHE A 314 -18.68 1.08 6.74
N ALA A 315 -18.93 -0.21 7.00
CA ALA A 315 -17.90 -1.25 7.08
C ALA A 315 -17.82 -2.00 5.75
N ALA A 316 -16.68 -2.62 5.50
CA ALA A 316 -16.48 -3.45 4.31
C ALA A 316 -16.39 -4.94 4.69
N ASP A 317 -16.74 -5.83 3.75
CA ASP A 317 -16.62 -7.28 3.87
C ASP A 317 -15.84 -7.89 2.72
N GLY A 318 -15.35 -9.11 2.89
CA GLY A 318 -14.63 -9.88 1.89
C GLY A 318 -13.19 -10.23 2.27
N ASP A 319 -12.42 -10.70 1.28
CA ASP A 319 -11.00 -11.04 1.41
C ASP A 319 -10.04 -9.88 1.09
N TYR A 320 -10.58 -8.79 0.57
CA TYR A 320 -9.83 -7.57 0.20
C TYR A 320 -8.70 -7.81 -0.80
N TYR A 321 -8.85 -8.79 -1.68
CA TYR A 321 -7.78 -9.26 -2.57
C TYR A 321 -6.55 -9.81 -1.82
N ALA A 322 -6.68 -10.19 -0.55
CA ALA A 322 -5.70 -10.95 0.22
C ALA A 322 -6.14 -12.43 0.28
N GLU A 323 -6.50 -13.00 -0.89
CA GLU A 323 -7.13 -14.32 -1.06
C GLU A 323 -6.27 -15.42 -0.44
N THR A 324 -4.95 -15.39 -0.65
CA THR A 324 -4.02 -16.37 -0.07
C THR A 324 -4.09 -16.36 1.45
N LEU A 325 -4.07 -15.19 2.08
CA LEU A 325 -4.21 -15.06 3.53
C LEU A 325 -5.58 -15.55 4.00
N ALA A 326 -6.66 -15.16 3.30
CA ALA A 326 -8.02 -15.58 3.63
C ALA A 326 -8.16 -17.10 3.61
N HIS A 327 -7.57 -17.76 2.62
CA HIS A 327 -7.54 -19.23 2.51
C HIS A 327 -6.71 -19.87 3.65
N ARG A 328 -5.53 -19.35 3.96
CA ARG A 328 -4.67 -19.85 5.04
C ARG A 328 -5.35 -19.76 6.42
N VAL A 329 -6.12 -18.71 6.64
CA VAL A 329 -6.89 -18.45 7.88
C VAL A 329 -8.23 -19.19 7.88
N GLY A 330 -8.76 -19.56 6.69
CA GLY A 330 -10.01 -20.29 6.51
C GLY A 330 -11.28 -19.44 6.51
N VAL A 331 -11.15 -18.11 6.35
CA VAL A 331 -12.29 -17.17 6.28
C VAL A 331 -12.91 -17.07 4.89
N ASP A 332 -12.21 -17.54 3.86
CA ASP A 332 -12.73 -17.66 2.49
C ASP A 332 -14.04 -18.45 2.44
N ARG A 333 -14.19 -19.46 3.30
CA ARG A 333 -15.36 -20.33 3.39
C ARG A 333 -16.61 -19.66 3.96
N ILE A 334 -16.44 -18.53 4.62
CA ILE A 334 -17.52 -17.77 5.28
C ILE A 334 -17.70 -16.38 4.68
N GLY A 335 -17.13 -16.11 3.50
CA GLY A 335 -17.26 -14.83 2.80
C GLY A 335 -16.24 -13.76 3.21
N GLY A 336 -15.17 -14.11 3.91
CA GLY A 336 -14.10 -13.21 4.31
C GLY A 336 -14.26 -12.62 5.71
N TRP A 337 -13.68 -11.45 5.91
CA TRP A 337 -13.78 -10.68 7.15
C TRP A 337 -14.78 -9.53 7.03
N ILE A 338 -15.26 -9.03 8.17
CA ILE A 338 -15.74 -7.67 8.33
C ILE A 338 -14.52 -6.84 8.72
N ARG A 339 -14.28 -5.74 7.99
CA ARG A 339 -13.12 -4.88 8.26
C ARG A 339 -13.55 -3.42 8.42
N VAL A 340 -13.02 -2.81 9.46
CA VAL A 340 -13.10 -1.37 9.69
C VAL A 340 -11.71 -0.78 9.79
N GLY A 341 -11.58 0.48 9.41
CA GLY A 341 -10.36 1.26 9.49
C GLY A 341 -10.70 2.70 9.81
N PHE A 342 -9.70 3.44 10.23
CA PHE A 342 -9.85 4.83 10.64
C PHE A 342 -9.05 5.77 9.75
N ALA A 343 -9.48 7.00 9.74
CA ALA A 343 -8.79 8.14 9.18
C ALA A 343 -8.59 9.19 10.29
N PRO A 344 -7.67 10.13 10.15
CA PRO A 344 -7.35 11.11 11.20
C PRO A 344 -8.51 12.05 11.58
N TYR A 345 -9.63 11.99 10.87
CA TYR A 345 -10.85 12.77 11.15
C TYR A 345 -11.98 11.95 11.81
N ASN A 346 -11.78 10.66 12.09
CA ASN A 346 -12.75 9.89 12.87
C ASN A 346 -12.70 10.26 14.35
N THR A 347 -13.78 10.01 15.07
CA THR A 347 -13.94 10.37 16.49
C THR A 347 -14.09 9.16 17.40
N GLU A 348 -13.91 9.37 18.71
CA GLU A 348 -14.14 8.33 19.72
C GLU A 348 -15.60 7.88 19.75
N GLU A 349 -16.55 8.82 19.57
CA GLU A 349 -17.97 8.53 19.53
C GLU A 349 -18.34 7.60 18.38
N GLU A 350 -17.68 7.74 17.22
CA GLU A 350 -17.86 6.84 16.06
C GLU A 350 -17.33 5.43 16.38
N ALA A 351 -16.17 5.32 17.05
CA ALA A 351 -15.62 4.04 17.49
C ALA A 351 -16.54 3.35 18.52
N GLU A 352 -17.05 4.09 19.52
CA GLU A 352 -18.00 3.57 20.50
C GLU A 352 -19.33 3.17 19.86
N LEU A 353 -19.84 3.95 18.88
CA LEU A 353 -21.05 3.61 18.13
C LEU A 353 -20.89 2.28 17.43
N LEU A 354 -19.75 2.04 16.78
CA LEU A 354 -19.46 0.76 16.13
C LEU A 354 -19.50 -0.40 17.15
N VAL A 355 -18.88 -0.24 18.32
CA VAL A 355 -18.88 -1.28 19.37
C VAL A 355 -20.32 -1.59 19.79
N ARG A 356 -21.14 -0.57 20.06
CA ARG A 356 -22.57 -0.77 20.44
C ARG A 356 -23.32 -1.49 19.32
N ALA A 357 -23.17 -1.04 18.07
CA ALA A 357 -23.86 -1.61 16.92
C ALA A 357 -23.50 -3.10 16.70
N VAL A 358 -22.22 -3.45 16.80
CA VAL A 358 -21.77 -4.85 16.64
C VAL A 358 -22.30 -5.71 17.78
N ARG A 359 -22.31 -5.22 19.03
CA ARG A 359 -22.89 -5.94 20.18
C ARG A 359 -24.37 -6.21 20.01
N GLU A 360 -25.15 -5.23 19.55
CA GLU A 360 -26.58 -5.38 19.28
C GLU A 360 -26.85 -6.35 18.14
N ILE A 361 -26.06 -6.31 17.06
CA ILE A 361 -26.18 -7.24 15.93
C ILE A 361 -25.82 -8.67 16.35
N ALA A 362 -24.86 -8.85 17.25
CA ALA A 362 -24.47 -10.16 17.76
C ALA A 362 -25.51 -10.76 18.71
N ALA A 363 -26.27 -9.93 19.40
CA ALA A 363 -27.33 -10.37 20.32
C ALA A 363 -28.65 -10.73 19.62
N GLY A 364 -28.82 -10.41 18.31
CA GLY A 364 -30.02 -10.67 17.48
C GLY A 364 -30.78 -9.42 17.17
#